data_1f1dff9a50f25bfae1b501a120813b47
#
_entry.id   1f1dff9a50f25bfae1b501a120813b47
#
_cell.length_a   1.000
_cell.length_b   1.000
_cell.length_c   1.000
_cell.angle_alpha   90.00
_cell.angle_beta   90.00
_cell.angle_gamma   90.00
#
_symmetry.space_group_name_H-M   'P 1'
#
loop_
_entity.id
_entity.type
_entity.pdbx_description
1 polymer ?
#
loop_
_entity_poly.entity_id
_entity_poly.type
_entity_poly.pdbx_seq_one_letter_code
_entity_poly.pdbx_strand_id
1 'polypeptide(L)'
;MLYLPLLRKPQIPWNKGKLIGQKPPLKLREIWAIRIQLQLENRTKDVALFNLAIDSKLRSCDLVTLKVRDIANGNTILPRAMILQQKTKKPVQFEITEQTRESLSKWISLQRLETSDYLFPSRLHDSDHISTRQYARIVHKWVEMIGLDSTLYGTHTMRRTKVTLIYHRTKNLRAIQLLLGHTKLESTVRYLGIEVDDALEMAEQTEV
;
A
#
# COMPACT_ATOMS: atom_id res chain seq x y z
N MET A 1 -52.41 -2.33 1.58
CA MET A 1 -51.39 -1.47 0.99
C MET A 1 -50.11 -2.30 0.79
N LEU A 2 -49.88 -2.81 -0.42
CA LEU A 2 -48.74 -3.67 -0.74
C LEU A 2 -47.51 -2.78 -1.01
N TYR A 3 -46.49 -2.89 -0.15
CA TYR A 3 -45.18 -2.29 -0.38
C TYR A 3 -44.46 -3.04 -1.50
N LEU A 4 -44.43 -2.48 -2.69
CA LEU A 4 -43.52 -2.93 -3.77
C LEU A 4 -42.07 -2.56 -3.39
N PRO A 5 -41.12 -3.52 -3.30
CA PRO A 5 -39.73 -3.18 -3.10
C PRO A 5 -39.21 -2.44 -4.31
N LEU A 6 -38.70 -1.22 -4.10
CA LEU A 6 -37.98 -0.44 -5.10
C LEU A 6 -36.81 -1.28 -5.64
N LEU A 7 -36.97 -1.84 -6.83
CA LEU A 7 -35.89 -2.49 -7.59
C LEU A 7 -34.77 -1.48 -7.79
N ARG A 8 -33.69 -1.61 -7.01
CA ARG A 8 -32.46 -0.85 -7.25
C ARG A 8 -31.99 -1.16 -8.68
N LYS A 9 -32.00 -0.16 -9.56
CA LYS A 9 -31.40 -0.28 -10.90
C LYS A 9 -29.96 -0.77 -10.72
N PRO A 10 -29.54 -1.81 -11.48
CA PRO A 10 -28.17 -2.27 -11.40
C PRO A 10 -27.24 -1.10 -11.76
N GLN A 11 -26.40 -0.72 -10.82
CA GLN A 11 -25.39 0.32 -11.06
C GLN A 11 -24.38 -0.24 -12.07
N ILE A 12 -24.38 0.34 -13.27
CA ILE A 12 -23.36 0.04 -14.28
C ILE A 12 -22.00 0.42 -13.68
N PRO A 13 -21.04 -0.52 -13.59
CA PRO A 13 -19.71 -0.19 -13.10
C PRO A 13 -19.10 0.96 -13.91
N TRP A 14 -18.51 1.95 -13.23
CA TRP A 14 -17.91 3.14 -13.87
C TRP A 14 -16.83 2.81 -14.92
N ASN A 15 -16.30 1.61 -14.87
CA ASN A 15 -15.25 1.08 -15.75
C ASN A 15 -15.78 0.11 -16.81
N LYS A 16 -17.10 -0.04 -16.98
CA LYS A 16 -17.65 -0.92 -18.01
C LYS A 16 -17.21 -0.45 -19.40
N GLY A 17 -16.53 -1.35 -20.13
CA GLY A 17 -15.99 -1.07 -21.47
C GLY A 17 -14.69 -0.26 -21.49
N LYS A 18 -14.09 0.04 -20.35
CA LYS A 18 -12.78 0.71 -20.27
C LYS A 18 -11.69 -0.29 -19.94
N LEU A 19 -10.64 -0.35 -20.75
CA LEU A 19 -9.41 -1.04 -20.41
C LEU A 19 -8.70 -0.19 -19.33
N ILE A 20 -8.83 -0.57 -18.08
CA ILE A 20 -8.13 0.09 -17.00
C ILE A 20 -6.79 -0.60 -16.85
N GLY A 21 -5.73 0.07 -17.29
CA GLY A 21 -4.35 -0.35 -17.09
C GLY A 21 -4.02 -0.50 -15.60
N GLN A 22 -2.96 -1.22 -15.31
CA GLN A 22 -2.46 -1.33 -13.94
C GLN A 22 -1.98 0.03 -13.45
N LYS A 23 -2.30 0.37 -12.20
CA LYS A 23 -1.80 1.60 -11.58
C LYS A 23 -0.27 1.58 -11.50
N PRO A 24 0.46 2.60 -12.01
CA PRO A 24 1.92 2.61 -12.01
C PRO A 24 2.48 2.67 -10.59
N PRO A 25 3.71 2.15 -10.37
CA PRO A 25 4.45 2.39 -9.15
C PRO A 25 4.98 3.83 -9.11
N LEU A 26 5.28 4.35 -7.93
CA LEU A 26 6.01 5.61 -7.78
C LEU A 26 7.49 5.41 -8.13
N LYS A 27 8.08 6.40 -8.79
CA LYS A 27 9.53 6.49 -8.99
C LYS A 27 10.21 6.91 -7.69
N LEU A 28 11.50 6.62 -7.56
CA LEU A 28 12.26 6.93 -6.33
C LEU A 28 12.19 8.43 -5.98
N ARG A 29 12.32 9.32 -6.97
CA ARG A 29 12.20 10.78 -6.81
C ARG A 29 10.82 11.21 -6.29
N GLU A 30 9.75 10.52 -6.70
CA GLU A 30 8.38 10.81 -6.29
C GLU A 30 8.13 10.38 -4.84
N ILE A 31 8.72 9.24 -4.43
CA ILE A 31 8.69 8.80 -3.02
C ILE A 31 9.31 9.85 -2.11
N TRP A 32 10.49 10.35 -2.50
CA TRP A 32 11.18 11.40 -1.76
C TRP A 32 10.41 12.70 -1.74
N ALA A 33 9.86 13.14 -2.88
CA ALA A 33 9.07 14.37 -2.98
C ALA A 33 7.85 14.33 -2.05
N ILE A 34 7.06 13.25 -2.08
CA ILE A 34 5.91 13.09 -1.18
C ILE A 34 6.35 13.11 0.29
N ARG A 35 7.40 12.37 0.63
CA ARG A 35 7.89 12.28 2.01
C ARG A 35 8.35 13.63 2.56
N ILE A 36 9.15 14.36 1.79
CA ILE A 36 9.66 15.68 2.17
C ILE A 36 8.49 16.65 2.34
N GLN A 37 7.56 16.70 1.40
CA GLN A 37 6.41 17.59 1.49
C GLN A 37 5.54 17.30 2.72
N LEU A 38 5.28 16.03 3.01
CA LEU A 38 4.54 15.62 4.20
C LEU A 38 5.27 16.01 5.50
N GLN A 39 6.60 15.96 5.52
CA GLN A 39 7.40 16.37 6.66
C GLN A 39 7.39 17.88 6.85
N LEU A 40 7.53 18.67 5.77
CA LEU A 40 7.47 20.14 5.80
C LEU A 40 6.10 20.64 6.31
N GLU A 41 5.02 19.96 5.93
CA GLU A 41 3.66 20.26 6.40
C GLU A 41 3.34 19.69 7.80
N ASN A 42 4.31 19.07 8.49
CA ASN A 42 4.13 18.44 9.81
C ASN A 42 2.99 17.40 9.85
N ARG A 43 2.72 16.70 8.74
CA ARG A 43 1.65 15.70 8.61
C ARG A 43 2.10 14.35 9.15
N THR A 44 2.38 14.26 10.45
CA THR A 44 2.97 13.08 11.13
C THR A 44 2.22 11.78 10.82
N LYS A 45 0.87 11.79 10.86
CA LYS A 45 0.07 10.61 10.47
C LYS A 45 0.35 10.14 9.05
N ASP A 46 0.38 11.09 8.12
CA ASP A 46 0.52 10.77 6.72
C ASP A 46 1.94 10.29 6.38
N VAL A 47 2.97 10.84 7.04
CA VAL A 47 4.36 10.33 6.95
C VAL A 47 4.42 8.87 7.42
N ALA A 48 3.86 8.55 8.58
CA ALA A 48 3.84 7.19 9.12
C ALA A 48 3.06 6.22 8.21
N LEU A 49 1.87 6.63 7.74
CA LEU A 49 1.04 5.83 6.84
C LEU A 49 1.70 5.60 5.49
N PHE A 50 2.31 6.64 4.90
CA PHE A 50 3.01 6.56 3.62
C PHE A 50 4.22 5.62 3.71
N ASN A 51 5.08 5.82 4.69
CA ASN A 51 6.26 4.98 4.90
C ASN A 51 5.88 3.52 5.11
N LEU A 52 4.92 3.25 6.00
CA LEU A 52 4.46 1.87 6.25
C LEU A 52 3.79 1.25 5.03
N ALA A 53 3.02 2.01 4.25
CA ALA A 53 2.39 1.51 3.03
C ALA A 53 3.42 1.04 1.98
N ILE A 54 4.52 1.79 1.84
CA ILE A 54 5.63 1.43 0.95
C ILE A 54 6.37 0.19 1.48
N ASP A 55 6.76 0.18 2.76
CA ASP A 55 7.53 -0.90 3.36
C ASP A 55 6.75 -2.21 3.45
N SER A 56 5.52 -2.16 3.96
CA SER A 56 4.74 -3.37 4.20
C SER A 56 4.23 -4.04 2.92
N LYS A 57 4.05 -3.28 1.86
CA LYS A 57 3.47 -3.79 0.59
C LYS A 57 2.09 -4.45 0.79
N LEU A 58 1.39 -4.09 1.87
CA LEU A 58 0.09 -4.64 2.23
C LEU A 58 -1.02 -4.16 1.29
N ARG A 59 -2.09 -4.94 1.18
CA ARG A 59 -3.32 -4.45 0.57
C ARG A 59 -3.95 -3.38 1.44
N SER A 60 -4.72 -2.49 0.84
CA SER A 60 -5.41 -1.41 1.58
C SER A 60 -6.23 -1.93 2.76
N CYS A 61 -6.98 -3.03 2.58
CA CYS A 61 -7.75 -3.64 3.65
C CYS A 61 -6.88 -4.13 4.82
N ASP A 62 -5.73 -4.71 4.52
CA ASP A 62 -4.81 -5.21 5.55
C ASP A 62 -4.11 -4.04 6.27
N LEU A 63 -3.70 -3.01 5.51
CA LEU A 63 -2.99 -1.84 6.06
C LEU A 63 -3.85 -1.02 7.02
N VAL A 64 -5.11 -0.74 6.65
CA VAL A 64 -5.97 0.14 7.45
C VAL A 64 -6.47 -0.52 8.74
N THR A 65 -6.44 -1.85 8.81
CA THR A 65 -6.86 -2.63 9.99
C THR A 65 -5.71 -3.03 10.91
N LEU A 66 -4.48 -2.57 10.64
CA LEU A 66 -3.35 -2.82 11.53
C LEU A 66 -3.59 -2.18 12.90
N LYS A 67 -3.24 -2.93 13.94
CA LYS A 67 -3.18 -2.47 15.32
C LYS A 67 -1.74 -2.22 15.74
N VAL A 68 -1.55 -1.44 16.78
CA VAL A 68 -0.20 -1.16 17.32
C VAL A 68 0.52 -2.47 17.67
N ARG A 69 -0.17 -3.43 18.32
CA ARG A 69 0.37 -4.76 18.67
C ARG A 69 0.86 -5.59 17.50
N ASP A 70 0.39 -5.31 16.28
CA ASP A 70 0.79 -6.08 15.09
C ASP A 70 2.21 -5.70 14.61
N ILE A 71 2.70 -4.54 15.02
CA ILE A 71 3.99 -3.98 14.59
C ILE A 71 4.92 -3.59 15.74
N ALA A 72 4.44 -3.64 16.99
CA ALA A 72 5.19 -3.22 18.17
C ALA A 72 5.16 -4.26 19.28
N ASN A 73 6.23 -4.28 20.08
CA ASN A 73 6.30 -4.98 21.36
C ASN A 73 6.59 -3.95 22.46
N GLY A 74 5.59 -3.68 23.30
CA GLY A 74 5.63 -2.54 24.21
C GLY A 74 5.80 -1.23 23.43
N ASN A 75 6.80 -0.44 23.80
CA ASN A 75 7.09 0.85 23.16
C ASN A 75 8.03 0.75 21.95
N THR A 76 8.46 -0.46 21.59
CA THR A 76 9.45 -0.67 20.52
C THR A 76 8.79 -1.17 19.25
N ILE A 77 8.94 -0.44 18.15
CA ILE A 77 8.50 -0.90 16.82
C ILE A 77 9.46 -1.98 16.32
N LEU A 78 8.89 -3.10 15.91
CA LEU A 78 9.65 -4.25 15.43
C LEU A 78 10.26 -3.99 14.05
N PRO A 79 11.45 -4.50 13.73
CA PRO A 79 12.04 -4.38 12.40
C PRO A 79 11.32 -5.23 11.34
N ARG A 80 10.54 -6.22 11.80
CA ARG A 80 9.70 -7.08 10.96
C ARG A 80 8.40 -7.37 11.68
N ALA A 81 7.32 -7.43 10.89
CA ALA A 81 5.99 -7.80 11.39
C ALA A 81 5.37 -8.88 10.50
N MET A 82 4.42 -9.62 11.05
CA MET A 82 3.68 -10.65 10.34
C MET A 82 2.19 -10.50 10.63
N ILE A 83 1.38 -10.54 9.56
CA ILE A 83 -0.07 -10.51 9.66
C ILE A 83 -0.72 -11.61 8.84
N LEU A 84 -1.96 -11.95 9.18
CA LEU A 84 -2.80 -12.80 8.36
C LEU A 84 -3.58 -11.92 7.36
N GLN A 85 -3.31 -12.08 6.07
CA GLN A 85 -4.01 -11.30 5.04
C GLN A 85 -5.50 -11.59 5.01
N GLN A 86 -6.34 -10.56 4.99
CA GLN A 86 -7.81 -10.71 5.02
C GLN A 86 -8.35 -11.48 3.81
N LYS A 87 -7.82 -11.18 2.61
CA LYS A 87 -8.31 -11.77 1.36
C LYS A 87 -7.88 -13.23 1.16
N THR A 88 -6.63 -13.55 1.49
CA THR A 88 -6.04 -14.87 1.19
C THR A 88 -5.98 -15.79 2.38
N LYS A 89 -6.22 -15.27 3.59
CA LYS A 89 -6.08 -15.99 4.87
C LYS A 89 -4.70 -16.64 5.04
N LYS A 90 -3.67 -16.05 4.42
CA LYS A 90 -2.29 -16.51 4.51
C LYS A 90 -1.44 -15.51 5.28
N PRO A 91 -0.46 -15.98 6.06
CA PRO A 91 0.48 -15.10 6.72
C PRO A 91 1.36 -14.41 5.66
N VAL A 92 1.65 -13.16 5.88
CA VAL A 92 2.66 -12.40 5.14
C VAL A 92 3.54 -11.65 6.13
N GLN A 93 4.83 -11.74 5.91
CA GLN A 93 5.84 -11.03 6.69
C GLN A 93 6.36 -9.85 5.89
N PHE A 94 6.60 -8.74 6.56
CA PHE A 94 7.14 -7.53 5.95
C PHE A 94 8.16 -6.87 6.88
N GLU A 95 9.09 -6.16 6.28
CA GLU A 95 10.07 -5.34 6.98
C GLU A 95 9.51 -3.96 7.28
N ILE A 96 10.01 -3.35 8.35
CA ILE A 96 9.75 -1.97 8.75
C ILE A 96 11.11 -1.30 8.87
N THR A 97 11.46 -0.46 7.89
CA THR A 97 12.75 0.23 7.85
C THR A 97 12.90 1.21 9.02
N GLU A 98 14.15 1.62 9.32
CA GLU A 98 14.45 2.57 10.38
C GLU A 98 13.58 3.83 10.30
N GLN A 99 13.60 4.47 9.14
CA GLN A 99 12.82 5.68 8.88
C GLN A 99 11.30 5.47 9.10
N THR A 100 10.80 4.27 8.78
CA THR A 100 9.39 3.93 9.01
C THR A 100 9.12 3.73 10.49
N ARG A 101 10.05 3.05 11.23
CA ARG A 101 9.93 2.87 12.68
C ARG A 101 9.91 4.21 13.43
N GLU A 102 10.80 5.14 13.08
CA GLU A 102 10.83 6.48 13.65
C GLU A 102 9.52 7.23 13.43
N SER A 103 9.01 7.22 12.18
CA SER A 103 7.75 7.90 11.85
C SER A 103 6.55 7.29 12.56
N LEU A 104 6.51 5.97 12.73
CA LEU A 104 5.47 5.25 13.47
C LEU A 104 5.56 5.53 14.97
N SER A 105 6.75 5.50 15.55
CA SER A 105 6.96 5.82 16.97
C SER A 105 6.49 7.24 17.28
N LYS A 106 6.87 8.22 16.45
CA LYS A 106 6.43 9.61 16.58
C LYS A 106 4.90 9.72 16.48
N TRP A 107 4.28 9.00 15.54
CA TRP A 107 2.82 9.02 15.37
C TRP A 107 2.10 8.40 16.56
N ILE A 108 2.51 7.20 17.02
CA ILE A 108 1.93 6.47 18.14
C ILE A 108 2.00 7.32 19.40
N SER A 109 3.18 7.92 19.68
CA SER A 109 3.38 8.79 20.85
C SER A 109 2.51 10.06 20.78
N LEU A 110 2.44 10.70 19.62
CA LEU A 110 1.64 11.92 19.42
C LEU A 110 0.15 11.68 19.66
N GLN A 111 -0.35 10.53 19.26
CA GLN A 111 -1.77 10.15 19.43
C GLN A 111 -2.04 9.38 20.72
N ARG A 112 -1.00 9.04 21.50
CA ARG A 112 -1.08 8.22 22.72
C ARG A 112 -1.81 6.89 22.47
N LEU A 113 -1.50 6.24 21.33
CA LEU A 113 -2.13 4.97 20.96
C LEU A 113 -1.63 3.85 21.89
N GLU A 114 -2.58 3.04 22.33
CA GLU A 114 -2.31 1.83 23.11
C GLU A 114 -2.11 0.62 22.18
N THR A 115 -1.62 -0.49 22.73
CA THR A 115 -1.33 -1.71 21.97
C THR A 115 -2.56 -2.32 21.28
N SER A 116 -3.74 -2.12 21.86
CA SER A 116 -5.03 -2.60 21.32
C SER A 116 -5.62 -1.72 20.23
N ASP A 117 -5.14 -0.47 20.12
CA ASP A 117 -5.69 0.51 19.20
C ASP A 117 -5.34 0.22 17.76
N TYR A 118 -6.22 0.66 16.85
CA TYR A 118 -5.87 0.70 15.44
C TYR A 118 -4.78 1.73 15.19
N LEU A 119 -3.79 1.36 14.37
CA LEU A 119 -2.64 2.20 14.06
C LEU A 119 -3.04 3.52 13.37
N PHE A 120 -4.11 3.48 12.59
CA PHE A 120 -4.65 4.66 11.89
C PHE A 120 -6.15 4.82 12.22
N PRO A 121 -6.46 5.37 13.41
CA PRO A 121 -7.85 5.54 13.83
C PRO A 121 -8.61 6.51 12.93
N SER A 122 -9.92 6.28 12.81
CA SER A 122 -10.85 7.20 12.17
C SER A 122 -11.11 8.40 13.08
N ARG A 123 -11.36 9.56 12.47
CA ARG A 123 -11.88 10.72 13.19
C ARG A 123 -13.42 10.73 13.29
N LEU A 124 -14.07 9.83 12.56
CA LEU A 124 -15.53 9.66 12.58
C LEU A 124 -15.88 8.60 13.61
N HIS A 125 -16.86 8.90 14.46
CA HIS A 125 -17.28 8.04 15.59
C HIS A 125 -17.82 6.67 15.16
N ASP A 126 -18.26 6.51 13.90
CA ASP A 126 -18.87 5.28 13.39
C ASP A 126 -17.86 4.21 12.92
N SER A 127 -16.56 4.48 13.04
CA SER A 127 -15.52 3.54 12.58
C SER A 127 -14.25 3.67 13.41
N ASP A 128 -13.75 2.54 13.89
CA ASP A 128 -12.54 2.47 14.73
C ASP A 128 -11.27 2.87 13.95
N HIS A 129 -11.25 2.64 12.64
CA HIS A 129 -10.09 2.91 11.78
C HIS A 129 -10.49 3.58 10.47
N ILE A 130 -9.52 4.17 9.76
CA ILE A 130 -9.77 4.74 8.42
C ILE A 130 -10.24 3.67 7.45
N SER A 131 -11.24 3.98 6.65
CA SER A 131 -11.72 3.06 5.61
C SER A 131 -10.74 2.98 4.44
N THR A 132 -10.81 1.89 3.66
CA THR A 132 -10.03 1.76 2.41
C THR A 132 -10.33 2.87 1.41
N ARG A 133 -11.57 3.39 1.40
CA ARG A 133 -11.97 4.54 0.59
C ARG A 133 -11.30 5.83 1.06
N GLN A 134 -11.21 6.02 2.38
CA GLN A 134 -10.51 7.17 2.94
C GLN A 134 -9.01 7.09 2.64
N TYR A 135 -8.41 5.92 2.77
CA TYR A 135 -7.01 5.70 2.40
C TYR A 135 -6.76 6.00 0.91
N ALA A 136 -7.67 5.59 0.02
CA ALA A 136 -7.55 5.92 -1.41
C ALA A 136 -7.55 7.43 -1.65
N ARG A 137 -8.43 8.20 -0.98
CA ARG A 137 -8.45 9.67 -1.06
C ARG A 137 -7.15 10.30 -0.54
N ILE A 138 -6.58 9.73 0.51
CA ILE A 138 -5.28 10.19 1.06
C ILE A 138 -4.18 9.96 0.04
N VAL A 139 -4.12 8.79 -0.61
CA VAL A 139 -3.13 8.49 -1.66
C VAL A 139 -3.26 9.47 -2.83
N HIS A 140 -4.48 9.76 -3.29
CA HIS A 140 -4.69 10.74 -4.36
C HIS A 140 -4.14 12.12 -3.98
N LYS A 141 -4.41 12.59 -2.75
CA LYS A 141 -3.86 13.87 -2.25
C LYS A 141 -2.35 13.89 -2.21
N TRP A 142 -1.68 12.80 -1.83
CA TRP A 142 -0.22 12.73 -1.83
C TRP A 142 0.36 12.86 -3.25
N VAL A 143 -0.30 12.24 -4.21
CA VAL A 143 0.12 12.27 -5.62
C VAL A 143 -0.11 13.66 -6.23
N GLU A 144 -1.27 14.27 -5.98
CA GLU A 144 -1.60 15.63 -6.41
C GLU A 144 -0.64 16.67 -5.83
N MET A 145 -0.22 16.51 -4.58
CA MET A 145 0.68 17.40 -3.88
C MET A 145 2.04 17.56 -4.58
N ILE A 146 2.46 16.55 -5.32
CA ILE A 146 3.70 16.58 -6.13
C ILE A 146 3.45 16.80 -7.63
N GLY A 147 2.24 17.25 -7.99
CA GLY A 147 1.89 17.64 -9.37
C GLY A 147 1.62 16.47 -10.32
N LEU A 148 1.37 15.25 -9.82
CA LEU A 148 1.02 14.11 -10.66
C LEU A 148 -0.49 13.95 -10.81
N ASP A 149 -0.92 13.37 -11.93
CA ASP A 149 -2.34 13.05 -12.18
C ASP A 149 -2.81 11.91 -11.26
N SER A 150 -3.61 12.23 -10.24
CA SER A 150 -4.12 11.27 -9.26
C SER A 150 -5.01 10.18 -9.86
N THR A 151 -5.58 10.39 -11.06
CA THR A 151 -6.39 9.37 -11.73
C THR A 151 -5.58 8.15 -12.16
N LEU A 152 -4.29 8.32 -12.38
CA LEU A 152 -3.36 7.25 -12.77
C LEU A 152 -2.89 6.42 -11.58
N TYR A 153 -2.97 6.93 -10.35
CA TYR A 153 -2.44 6.31 -9.14
C TYR A 153 -3.56 5.82 -8.21
N GLY A 154 -3.19 5.05 -7.18
CA GLY A 154 -4.13 4.55 -6.19
C GLY A 154 -3.46 3.71 -5.11
N THR A 155 -4.23 3.06 -4.26
CA THR A 155 -3.68 2.25 -3.15
C THR A 155 -2.80 1.09 -3.64
N HIS A 156 -3.06 0.56 -4.83
CA HIS A 156 -2.19 -0.45 -5.45
C HIS A 156 -0.83 0.10 -5.87
N THR A 157 -0.73 1.38 -6.19
CA THR A 157 0.54 2.07 -6.43
C THR A 157 1.48 1.91 -5.24
N MET A 158 1.00 2.21 -4.02
CA MET A 158 1.80 2.07 -2.80
C MET A 158 2.35 0.65 -2.64
N ARG A 159 1.49 -0.35 -2.82
CA ARG A 159 1.87 -1.75 -2.72
C ARG A 159 2.88 -2.18 -3.80
N ARG A 160 2.77 -1.64 -5.03
CA ARG A 160 3.65 -1.99 -6.17
C ARG A 160 5.01 -1.33 -6.07
N THR A 161 5.08 -0.13 -5.53
CA THR A 161 6.27 0.73 -5.58
C THR A 161 7.53 0.00 -5.13
N LYS A 162 7.57 -0.50 -3.90
CA LYS A 162 8.79 -1.14 -3.38
C LYS A 162 9.13 -2.45 -4.07
N VAL A 163 8.13 -3.26 -4.42
CA VAL A 163 8.38 -4.54 -5.11
C VAL A 163 8.90 -4.34 -6.53
N THR A 164 8.42 -3.32 -7.24
CA THR A 164 8.96 -2.96 -8.55
C THR A 164 10.41 -2.50 -8.45
N LEU A 165 10.75 -1.67 -7.47
CA LEU A 165 12.15 -1.25 -7.23
C LEU A 165 13.05 -2.45 -6.89
N ILE A 166 12.56 -3.38 -6.05
CA ILE A 166 13.30 -4.61 -5.72
C ILE A 166 13.50 -5.46 -6.97
N TYR A 167 12.45 -5.63 -7.79
CA TYR A 167 12.52 -6.42 -9.02
C TYR A 167 13.54 -5.85 -10.00
N HIS A 168 13.50 -4.54 -10.27
CA HIS A 168 14.47 -3.89 -11.17
C HIS A 168 15.91 -4.10 -10.70
N ARG A 169 16.13 -4.10 -9.38
CA ARG A 169 17.46 -4.30 -8.80
C ARG A 169 17.94 -5.76 -8.80
N THR A 170 17.03 -6.71 -8.57
CA THR A 170 17.41 -8.11 -8.27
C THR A 170 16.96 -9.12 -9.30
N LYS A 171 15.99 -8.75 -10.15
CA LYS A 171 15.28 -9.62 -11.11
C LYS A 171 14.71 -10.91 -10.48
N ASN A 172 14.61 -10.98 -9.16
CA ASN A 172 14.20 -12.16 -8.40
C ASN A 172 12.68 -12.21 -8.19
N LEU A 173 11.96 -12.83 -9.13
CA LEU A 173 10.50 -12.99 -9.08
C LEU A 173 10.01 -13.80 -7.87
N ARG A 174 10.78 -14.79 -7.43
CA ARG A 174 10.39 -15.62 -6.28
C ARG A 174 10.40 -14.81 -4.99
N ALA A 175 11.40 -13.96 -4.80
CA ALA A 175 11.43 -13.04 -3.65
C ALA A 175 10.21 -12.11 -3.64
N ILE A 176 9.84 -11.55 -4.81
CA ILE A 176 8.66 -10.67 -4.93
C ILE A 176 7.38 -11.45 -4.63
N GLN A 177 7.25 -12.67 -5.13
CA GLN A 177 6.10 -13.54 -4.87
C GLN A 177 5.89 -13.74 -3.35
N LEU A 178 6.96 -14.04 -2.63
CA LEU A 178 6.93 -14.24 -1.17
C LEU A 178 6.56 -12.94 -0.45
N LEU A 179 7.16 -11.80 -0.82
CA LEU A 179 6.90 -10.50 -0.22
C LEU A 179 5.44 -10.03 -0.41
N LEU A 180 4.80 -10.40 -1.52
CA LEU A 180 3.41 -10.08 -1.81
C LEU A 180 2.42 -11.11 -1.23
N GLY A 181 2.89 -12.29 -0.84
CA GLY A 181 2.05 -13.41 -0.44
C GLY A 181 1.20 -13.94 -1.60
N HIS A 182 1.75 -13.95 -2.83
CA HIS A 182 1.08 -14.52 -3.98
C HIS A 182 1.28 -16.03 -4.04
N THR A 183 0.19 -16.78 -4.29
CA THR A 183 0.24 -18.25 -4.43
C THR A 183 0.83 -18.70 -5.75
N LYS A 184 0.54 -17.94 -6.82
CA LYS A 184 0.97 -18.27 -8.19
C LYS A 184 1.99 -17.26 -8.67
N LEU A 185 3.04 -17.73 -9.36
CA LEU A 185 4.09 -16.88 -9.92
C LEU A 185 3.53 -15.96 -11.02
N GLU A 186 2.63 -16.48 -11.84
CA GLU A 186 1.97 -15.73 -12.92
C GLU A 186 1.23 -14.48 -12.37
N SER A 187 0.69 -14.58 -11.16
CA SER A 187 0.09 -13.43 -10.50
C SER A 187 1.12 -12.34 -10.17
N THR A 188 2.35 -12.73 -9.88
CA THR A 188 3.46 -11.79 -9.61
C THR A 188 3.96 -11.16 -10.91
N VAL A 189 4.14 -11.95 -11.96
CA VAL A 189 4.53 -11.48 -13.31
C VAL A 189 3.53 -10.44 -13.80
N ARG A 190 2.24 -10.81 -13.84
CA ARG A 190 1.16 -9.88 -14.20
C ARG A 190 1.12 -8.65 -13.31
N TYR A 191 1.35 -8.82 -12.00
CA TYR A 191 1.33 -7.72 -11.04
C TYR A 191 2.48 -6.72 -11.26
N LEU A 192 3.66 -7.18 -11.65
CA LEU A 192 4.81 -6.34 -12.01
C LEU A 192 4.64 -5.70 -13.39
N GLY A 193 3.80 -6.26 -14.26
CA GLY A 193 3.66 -5.82 -15.65
C GLY A 193 4.88 -6.19 -16.49
N ILE A 194 5.48 -7.36 -16.21
CA ILE A 194 6.61 -7.88 -16.96
C ILE A 194 6.08 -8.37 -18.31
N GLU A 195 6.62 -7.84 -19.38
CA GLU A 195 6.30 -8.16 -20.76
C GLU A 195 7.49 -8.84 -21.47
N VAL A 196 7.30 -9.24 -22.71
CA VAL A 196 8.35 -9.90 -23.52
C VAL A 196 9.56 -8.98 -23.68
N ASP A 197 9.33 -7.68 -23.81
CA ASP A 197 10.39 -6.68 -23.96
C ASP A 197 11.35 -6.65 -22.75
N ASP A 198 10.83 -6.82 -21.51
CA ASP A 198 11.68 -6.96 -20.31
C ASP A 198 12.59 -8.19 -20.39
N ALA A 199 12.11 -9.29 -20.98
CA ALA A 199 12.89 -10.50 -21.15
C ALA A 199 13.97 -10.35 -22.26
N LEU A 200 13.64 -9.64 -23.33
CA LEU A 200 14.59 -9.33 -24.41
C LEU A 200 15.70 -8.41 -23.91
N GLU A 201 15.36 -7.35 -23.14
CA GLU A 201 16.36 -6.47 -22.52
C GLU A 201 17.33 -7.26 -21.64
N MET A 202 16.84 -8.22 -20.84
CA MET A 202 17.69 -9.08 -20.03
C MET A 202 18.60 -9.99 -20.89
N ALA A 203 18.09 -10.50 -22.00
CA ALA A 203 18.86 -11.33 -22.91
C ALA A 203 19.96 -10.52 -23.61
N GLU A 204 19.67 -9.30 -24.05
CA GLU A 204 20.63 -8.39 -24.69
C GLU A 204 21.76 -7.96 -23.73
N GLN A 205 21.47 -7.85 -22.42
CA GLN A 205 22.48 -7.54 -21.39
C GLN A 205 23.35 -8.75 -21.01
N THR A 206 23.05 -9.93 -21.57
CA THR A 206 23.80 -11.17 -21.30
C THR A 206 24.59 -11.57 -22.54
N GLU A 207 25.78 -11.00 -22.68
CA GLU A 207 26.74 -11.42 -23.72
C GLU A 207 27.37 -12.77 -23.36
N VAL A 208 27.47 -13.70 -24.33
CA VAL A 208 28.06 -15.04 -24.17
C VAL A 208 29.34 -15.12 -25.00
#